data_b7e16f752c5eab5b8c4ff817449f7e1a
#
_entry.id   b7e16f752c5eab5b8c4ff817449f7e1a
#
_cell.length_a   1.000
_cell.length_b   1.000
_cell.length_c   1.000
_cell.angle_alpha   90.00
_cell.angle_beta   90.00
_cell.angle_gamma   90.00
#
_symmetry.space_group_name_H-M   'P 1'
#
loop_
_entity.id
_entity.type
_entity.pdbx_description
1 polymer ?
#
loop_
_entity_poly.entity_id
_entity_poly.type
_entity_poly.pdbx_seq_one_letter_code
_entity_poly.pdbx_strand_id
1 'polypeptide(L)'
;MINRLVFVLSLIVALSSVSLVATTGSLEYVDSILDLTTAYYPQAVQLSSDAISGLIEPTYSGTPMYASLTLAHSNYALVIDQDGSDGKLYVDANGDNELAPVDWVQQLWDGGYLASVSFKISNDSGTRPYRLFLVWNPSTPTAIIYFRDDYMSGQIELGGITYKIAIIDENSDGVFDDLDHDQLLIDIDQDSELLTSSDSHERYWLDAPFNIDGTVYAATRVSSGGSEIVIEKSDAWVNIKVPLAIGFTAPNFSVVDAVGNDLSLSSLRGKIVFLDFWASWCAPCREELPHVEQVTKDYTGRGVVVIGINLDRNEGAFTGAVSFFGLTYRQVFEGADGGVSSLYRVSGIPMSYLIDRDGIIHGKSLRGNDLKQAIEELLNQ
;
A
#
# COMPACT_ATOMS: atom_id res chain seq x y z
N MET A 1 -61.53 -16.22 49.48
CA MET A 1 -61.22 -16.63 48.10
C MET A 1 -60.69 -15.40 47.35
N ILE A 2 -59.39 -15.28 47.25
CA ILE A 2 -58.72 -14.12 46.64
C ILE A 2 -58.09 -14.60 45.33
N ASN A 3 -58.67 -14.15 44.20
CA ASN A 3 -58.20 -14.43 42.89
C ASN A 3 -56.91 -13.54 42.64
N ARG A 4 -55.74 -14.17 42.46
CA ARG A 4 -54.53 -13.52 41.95
C ARG A 4 -54.60 -13.52 40.44
N LEU A 5 -54.76 -12.33 39.86
CA LEU A 5 -54.54 -12.09 38.45
C LEU A 5 -53.01 -11.96 38.20
N VAL A 6 -52.47 -12.91 37.45
CA VAL A 6 -51.08 -12.85 36.96
C VAL A 6 -51.06 -12.07 35.66
N PHE A 7 -50.52 -10.85 35.65
CA PHE A 7 -50.23 -10.13 34.43
C PHE A 7 -48.91 -10.68 33.83
N VAL A 8 -49.05 -11.38 32.72
CA VAL A 8 -47.88 -11.71 31.86
C VAL A 8 -47.59 -10.50 30.97
N LEU A 9 -46.55 -9.77 31.29
CA LEU A 9 -46.04 -8.70 30.43
C LEU A 9 -45.23 -9.36 29.30
N SER A 10 -45.82 -9.48 28.12
CA SER A 10 -45.12 -9.90 26.92
C SER A 10 -44.25 -8.72 26.43
N LEU A 11 -42.96 -8.79 26.71
CA LEU A 11 -41.96 -7.87 26.15
C LEU A 11 -41.77 -8.25 24.67
N ILE A 12 -42.46 -7.55 23.78
CA ILE A 12 -42.15 -7.61 22.33
C ILE A 12 -40.85 -6.83 22.13
N VAL A 13 -39.75 -7.55 22.09
CA VAL A 13 -38.51 -7.01 21.56
C VAL A 13 -38.70 -6.88 20.05
N ALA A 14 -38.99 -5.67 19.59
CA ALA A 14 -38.90 -5.35 18.19
C ALA A 14 -37.41 -5.45 17.79
N LEU A 15 -37.00 -6.58 17.22
CA LEU A 15 -35.78 -6.68 16.45
C LEU A 15 -35.98 -5.74 15.26
N SER A 16 -35.45 -4.51 15.38
CA SER A 16 -35.19 -3.67 14.23
C SER A 16 -34.20 -4.44 13.37
N SER A 17 -34.67 -5.03 12.29
CA SER A 17 -33.81 -5.49 11.20
C SER A 17 -33.01 -4.28 10.72
N VAL A 18 -31.77 -4.18 11.15
CA VAL A 18 -30.79 -3.26 10.52
C VAL A 18 -30.68 -3.78 9.09
N SER A 19 -31.34 -3.09 8.17
CA SER A 19 -31.17 -3.36 6.75
C SER A 19 -29.70 -3.16 6.43
N LEU A 20 -28.95 -4.23 6.21
CA LEU A 20 -27.60 -4.12 5.65
C LEU A 20 -27.76 -3.46 4.30
N VAL A 21 -27.31 -2.23 4.17
CA VAL A 21 -27.31 -1.51 2.89
C VAL A 21 -26.06 -1.96 2.16
N ALA A 22 -26.24 -2.93 1.26
CA ALA A 22 -25.22 -3.32 0.31
C ALA A 22 -25.06 -2.21 -0.75
N THR A 23 -23.83 -1.83 -1.04
CA THR A 23 -23.52 -0.92 -2.14
C THR A 23 -22.73 -1.69 -3.19
N THR A 24 -23.14 -1.55 -4.45
CA THR A 24 -22.45 -2.17 -5.59
C THR A 24 -21.70 -1.12 -6.37
N GLY A 25 -20.42 -1.36 -6.60
CA GLY A 25 -19.58 -0.59 -7.52
C GLY A 25 -19.37 -1.36 -8.82
N SER A 26 -19.46 -0.67 -9.95
CA SER A 26 -19.03 -1.18 -11.24
C SER A 26 -17.63 -0.66 -11.58
N LEU A 27 -16.77 -1.54 -12.09
CA LEU A 27 -15.40 -1.22 -12.42
C LEU A 27 -15.09 -1.52 -13.87
N GLU A 28 -14.20 -0.73 -14.45
CA GLU A 28 -13.69 -0.87 -15.79
C GLU A 28 -12.20 -1.25 -15.77
N TYR A 29 -11.77 -1.95 -16.78
CA TYR A 29 -10.39 -2.33 -16.98
C TYR A 29 -9.53 -1.11 -17.33
N VAL A 30 -8.39 -0.97 -16.65
CA VAL A 30 -7.35 0.04 -16.92
C VAL A 30 -6.06 -0.67 -17.27
N ASP A 31 -5.51 -0.37 -18.44
CA ASP A 31 -4.43 -1.13 -19.08
C ASP A 31 -3.02 -0.59 -18.77
N SER A 32 -2.88 0.23 -17.75
CA SER A 32 -1.59 0.74 -17.32
C SER A 32 -1.57 0.96 -15.82
N ILE A 33 -0.63 0.31 -15.16
CA ILE A 33 -0.35 0.51 -13.74
C ILE A 33 0.51 1.75 -13.48
N LEU A 34 1.05 2.39 -14.53
CA LEU A 34 1.90 3.56 -14.41
C LEU A 34 1.19 4.75 -13.75
N ASP A 35 -0.15 4.74 -13.73
CA ASP A 35 -0.98 5.72 -13.03
C ASP A 35 -1.11 5.45 -11.53
N LEU A 36 -0.65 4.28 -11.07
CA LEU A 36 -0.60 3.92 -9.66
C LEU A 36 0.85 3.99 -9.16
N THR A 37 1.08 4.66 -8.05
CA THR A 37 2.39 4.62 -7.36
C THR A 37 2.57 3.23 -6.74
N THR A 38 3.38 2.37 -7.36
CA THR A 38 3.31 0.92 -7.16
C THR A 38 4.33 0.33 -6.20
N ALA A 39 3.85 -0.56 -5.33
CA ALA A 39 4.61 -1.71 -4.88
C ALA A 39 4.29 -2.90 -5.81
N TYR A 40 5.29 -3.50 -6.43
CA TYR A 40 5.13 -4.72 -7.22
C TYR A 40 5.37 -5.94 -6.33
N TYR A 41 4.51 -6.95 -6.47
CA TYR A 41 4.73 -8.27 -5.87
C TYR A 41 5.05 -9.25 -7.00
N PRO A 42 6.33 -9.37 -7.38
CA PRO A 42 6.72 -10.21 -8.51
C PRO A 42 6.46 -11.67 -8.20
N GLN A 43 5.87 -12.35 -9.17
CA GLN A 43 5.72 -13.80 -9.22
C GLN A 43 6.81 -14.39 -10.12
N ALA A 44 7.00 -15.70 -10.09
CA ALA A 44 7.98 -16.37 -10.94
C ALA A 44 7.45 -17.68 -11.49
N VAL A 45 7.70 -17.92 -12.78
CA VAL A 45 7.48 -19.22 -13.40
C VAL A 45 8.83 -19.81 -13.84
N GLN A 46 9.05 -21.09 -13.52
CA GLN A 46 10.31 -21.76 -13.83
C GLN A 46 10.37 -22.16 -15.30
N LEU A 47 11.53 -21.97 -15.91
CA LEU A 47 11.84 -22.44 -17.26
C LEU A 47 12.39 -23.88 -17.22
N SER A 48 11.94 -24.71 -18.14
CA SER A 48 12.37 -26.10 -18.33
C SER A 48 12.80 -26.34 -19.77
N SER A 49 13.69 -27.29 -19.99
CA SER A 49 14.00 -27.83 -21.32
C SER A 49 12.90 -28.73 -21.88
N ASP A 50 11.90 -29.10 -21.08
CA ASP A 50 10.83 -30.00 -21.48
C ASP A 50 9.80 -29.24 -22.32
N ALA A 51 9.65 -29.63 -23.57
CA ALA A 51 8.71 -29.01 -24.48
C ALA A 51 7.25 -29.24 -24.04
N ILE A 52 6.44 -28.21 -24.19
CA ILE A 52 5.00 -28.27 -23.93
C ILE A 52 4.32 -28.93 -25.15
N SER A 53 3.60 -30.03 -24.91
CA SER A 53 2.95 -30.78 -25.99
C SER A 53 1.79 -29.99 -26.62
N GLY A 54 1.70 -30.05 -27.94
CA GLY A 54 0.57 -29.46 -28.69
C GLY A 54 0.76 -28.01 -29.12
N LEU A 55 1.91 -27.41 -28.83
CA LEU A 55 2.23 -26.05 -29.31
C LEU A 55 2.54 -26.05 -30.82
N ILE A 56 2.12 -25.01 -31.48
CA ILE A 56 2.57 -24.64 -32.82
C ILE A 56 3.79 -23.74 -32.65
N GLU A 57 4.97 -24.33 -32.85
CA GLU A 57 6.23 -23.68 -32.55
C GLU A 57 6.87 -23.02 -33.79
N PRO A 58 7.52 -21.87 -33.61
CA PRO A 58 8.35 -21.26 -34.65
C PRO A 58 9.66 -22.07 -34.80
N THR A 59 10.45 -21.70 -35.83
CA THR A 59 11.83 -22.20 -35.90
C THR A 59 12.71 -21.40 -34.95
N TYR A 60 13.33 -22.07 -34.00
CA TYR A 60 14.26 -21.47 -33.05
C TYR A 60 15.67 -21.33 -33.61
N SER A 61 16.41 -20.27 -33.19
CA SER A 61 17.81 -20.05 -33.55
C SER A 61 18.77 -20.58 -32.48
N GLY A 62 18.31 -20.70 -31.24
CA GLY A 62 19.07 -21.13 -30.08
C GLY A 62 18.47 -22.37 -29.39
N THR A 63 18.50 -22.35 -28.08
CA THR A 63 17.95 -23.43 -27.24
C THR A 63 16.67 -22.97 -26.58
N PRO A 64 15.50 -23.51 -26.96
CA PRO A 64 14.23 -23.11 -26.37
C PRO A 64 14.11 -23.62 -24.92
N MET A 65 13.62 -22.75 -24.03
CA MET A 65 13.25 -23.04 -22.66
C MET A 65 11.78 -22.68 -22.46
N TYR A 66 11.01 -23.58 -21.89
CA TYR A 66 9.56 -23.52 -21.81
C TYR A 66 9.07 -23.23 -20.40
N ALA A 67 8.00 -22.45 -20.29
CA ALA A 67 7.24 -22.26 -19.09
C ALA A 67 5.73 -22.26 -19.38
N SER A 68 4.93 -22.64 -18.39
CA SER A 68 3.47 -22.55 -18.45
C SER A 68 3.00 -21.61 -17.37
N LEU A 69 2.35 -20.52 -17.77
CA LEU A 69 1.75 -19.52 -16.88
C LEU A 69 0.26 -19.83 -16.77
N THR A 70 -0.27 -19.90 -15.54
CA THR A 70 -1.70 -20.08 -15.31
C THR A 70 -2.35 -18.76 -14.98
N LEU A 71 -3.33 -18.33 -15.79
CA LEU A 71 -4.11 -17.10 -15.59
C LEU A 71 -5.59 -17.44 -15.75
N ALA A 72 -6.43 -17.00 -14.81
CA ALA A 72 -7.87 -17.26 -14.81
C ALA A 72 -8.21 -18.73 -15.14
N HIS A 73 -7.51 -19.66 -14.49
CA HIS A 73 -7.65 -21.12 -14.65
C HIS A 73 -7.25 -21.67 -16.04
N SER A 74 -6.65 -20.88 -16.91
CA SER A 74 -6.13 -21.30 -18.23
C SER A 74 -4.61 -21.25 -18.26
N ASN A 75 -3.99 -22.15 -19.02
CA ASN A 75 -2.55 -22.19 -19.18
C ASN A 75 -2.12 -21.49 -20.45
N TYR A 76 -1.08 -20.69 -20.37
CA TYR A 76 -0.47 -19.93 -21.45
C TYR A 76 1.00 -20.32 -21.57
N ALA A 77 1.44 -20.68 -22.75
CA ALA A 77 2.83 -21.09 -22.98
C ALA A 77 3.73 -19.86 -23.17
N LEU A 78 4.89 -19.91 -22.53
CA LEU A 78 5.99 -18.97 -22.68
C LEU A 78 7.23 -19.73 -23.14
N VAL A 79 7.96 -19.19 -24.12
CA VAL A 79 9.22 -19.80 -24.56
C VAL A 79 10.28 -18.73 -24.70
N ILE A 80 11.45 -18.97 -24.11
CA ILE A 80 12.66 -18.19 -24.34
C ILE A 80 13.56 -19.02 -25.26
N ASP A 81 13.79 -18.52 -26.48
CA ASP A 81 14.80 -19.06 -27.41
C ASP A 81 16.12 -18.38 -27.10
N GLN A 82 16.96 -19.05 -26.31
CA GLN A 82 18.24 -18.50 -25.83
C GLN A 82 19.35 -18.78 -26.85
N ASP A 83 20.00 -17.69 -27.32
CA ASP A 83 21.18 -17.74 -28.16
C ASP A 83 22.31 -16.93 -27.49
N GLY A 84 23.16 -17.61 -26.76
CA GLY A 84 24.22 -16.96 -25.93
C GLY A 84 23.66 -16.08 -24.82
N SER A 85 23.99 -14.77 -24.86
CA SER A 85 23.46 -13.77 -23.94
C SER A 85 22.12 -13.17 -24.36
N ASP A 86 21.68 -13.46 -25.57
CA ASP A 86 20.44 -12.94 -26.14
C ASP A 86 19.31 -13.97 -26.01
N GLY A 87 18.10 -13.50 -25.84
CA GLY A 87 16.92 -14.34 -25.78
C GLY A 87 15.76 -13.70 -26.53
N LYS A 88 15.03 -14.53 -27.28
CA LYS A 88 13.77 -14.13 -27.90
C LYS A 88 12.62 -14.72 -27.14
N LEU A 89 11.65 -13.89 -26.81
CA LEU A 89 10.43 -14.31 -26.14
C LEU A 89 9.36 -14.66 -27.18
N TYR A 90 8.72 -15.81 -26.97
CA TYR A 90 7.53 -16.22 -27.69
C TYR A 90 6.44 -16.56 -26.68
N VAL A 91 5.20 -16.16 -26.97
CA VAL A 91 4.07 -16.28 -26.04
C VAL A 91 2.84 -16.76 -26.79
N ASP A 92 2.14 -17.73 -26.23
CA ASP A 92 0.75 -18.04 -26.59
C ASP A 92 -0.15 -17.11 -25.74
N ALA A 93 -0.36 -15.88 -26.18
CA ALA A 93 -1.09 -14.87 -25.39
C ALA A 93 -2.64 -14.97 -25.49
N ASN A 94 -3.14 -15.78 -26.42
CA ASN A 94 -4.59 -15.92 -26.69
C ASN A 94 -5.13 -17.33 -26.35
N GLY A 95 -4.28 -18.25 -25.94
CA GLY A 95 -4.63 -19.60 -25.52
C GLY A 95 -5.00 -20.54 -26.67
N ASP A 96 -4.52 -20.27 -27.91
CA ASP A 96 -4.77 -21.12 -29.08
C ASP A 96 -3.64 -22.12 -29.37
N ASN A 97 -2.63 -22.16 -28.54
CA ASN A 97 -1.40 -22.94 -28.63
C ASN A 97 -0.46 -22.51 -29.77
N GLU A 98 -0.65 -21.35 -30.39
CA GLU A 98 0.26 -20.80 -31.38
C GLU A 98 1.19 -19.76 -30.70
N LEU A 99 2.50 -19.98 -30.79
CA LEU A 99 3.50 -19.09 -30.22
C LEU A 99 3.81 -17.93 -31.15
N ALA A 100 3.56 -16.72 -30.68
CA ALA A 100 3.91 -15.48 -31.36
C ALA A 100 5.15 -14.80 -30.74
N PRO A 101 6.05 -14.22 -31.54
CA PRO A 101 7.19 -13.47 -31.00
C PRO A 101 6.72 -12.20 -30.28
N VAL A 102 7.39 -11.88 -29.16
CA VAL A 102 7.17 -10.67 -28.39
C VAL A 102 8.48 -9.90 -28.28
N ASP A 103 8.43 -8.62 -28.60
CA ASP A 103 9.60 -7.75 -28.48
C ASP A 103 9.85 -7.32 -27.05
N TRP A 104 11.13 -7.27 -26.66
CA TRP A 104 11.55 -6.65 -25.42
C TRP A 104 11.39 -5.14 -25.51
N VAL A 105 10.66 -4.54 -24.58
CA VAL A 105 10.41 -3.08 -24.58
C VAL A 105 11.54 -2.31 -23.90
N GLN A 106 12.29 -2.97 -23.03
CA GLN A 106 13.39 -2.35 -22.32
C GLN A 106 14.47 -3.37 -21.92
N GLN A 107 15.74 -2.98 -21.99
CA GLN A 107 16.82 -3.67 -21.31
C GLN A 107 17.05 -3.04 -19.94
N LEU A 108 17.06 -3.85 -18.89
CA LEU A 108 17.26 -3.42 -17.52
C LEU A 108 18.74 -3.20 -17.21
N TRP A 109 19.02 -2.39 -16.19
CA TRP A 109 20.38 -2.01 -15.78
C TRP A 109 21.25 -3.21 -15.31
N ASP A 110 20.62 -4.32 -14.90
CA ASP A 110 21.28 -5.58 -14.48
C ASP A 110 21.49 -6.56 -15.65
N GLY A 111 21.19 -6.15 -16.88
CA GLY A 111 21.29 -6.98 -18.08
C GLY A 111 20.04 -7.83 -18.37
N GLY A 112 18.98 -7.69 -17.58
CA GLY A 112 17.69 -8.31 -17.83
C GLY A 112 16.89 -7.63 -18.93
N TYR A 113 15.82 -8.28 -19.40
CA TYR A 113 14.93 -7.81 -20.44
C TYR A 113 13.51 -7.73 -19.88
N LEU A 114 12.77 -6.69 -20.26
CA LEU A 114 11.38 -6.45 -19.89
C LEU A 114 10.49 -6.49 -21.13
N ALA A 115 9.40 -7.24 -21.08
CA ALA A 115 8.32 -7.21 -22.07
C ALA A 115 6.98 -6.91 -21.39
N SER A 116 6.07 -6.23 -22.11
CA SER A 116 4.66 -6.10 -21.72
C SER A 116 3.82 -6.99 -22.63
N VAL A 117 3.03 -7.88 -22.05
CA VAL A 117 2.23 -8.87 -22.78
C VAL A 117 0.78 -8.78 -22.33
N SER A 118 -0.13 -8.65 -23.30
CA SER A 118 -1.56 -8.69 -23.06
C SER A 118 -2.11 -10.08 -23.35
N PHE A 119 -2.43 -10.81 -22.30
CA PHE A 119 -3.07 -12.13 -22.38
C PHE A 119 -4.57 -11.97 -22.59
N LYS A 120 -5.18 -12.89 -23.31
CA LYS A 120 -6.63 -12.97 -23.48
C LYS A 120 -7.18 -13.98 -22.48
N ILE A 121 -7.62 -13.49 -21.31
CA ILE A 121 -8.20 -14.36 -20.29
C ILE A 121 -9.72 -14.42 -20.37
N SER A 122 -10.30 -15.52 -19.91
CA SER A 122 -11.75 -15.74 -19.85
C SER A 122 -12.16 -16.12 -18.43
N ASN A 123 -13.20 -15.46 -17.92
CA ASN A 123 -13.81 -15.72 -16.63
C ASN A 123 -15.34 -15.59 -16.72
N ASP A 124 -16.05 -15.65 -15.58
CA ASP A 124 -17.52 -15.58 -15.54
C ASP A 124 -18.08 -14.27 -16.08
N SER A 125 -17.30 -13.20 -16.12
CA SER A 125 -17.67 -11.90 -16.69
C SER A 125 -17.44 -11.80 -18.20
N GLY A 126 -16.83 -12.83 -18.80
CA GLY A 126 -16.52 -12.90 -20.24
C GLY A 126 -15.03 -12.94 -20.53
N THR A 127 -14.66 -12.55 -21.74
CA THR A 127 -13.26 -12.54 -22.19
C THR A 127 -12.74 -11.09 -22.18
N ARG A 128 -11.56 -10.87 -21.60
CA ARG A 128 -10.91 -9.57 -21.53
C ARG A 128 -9.40 -9.66 -21.71
N PRO A 129 -8.72 -8.56 -22.03
CA PRO A 129 -7.27 -8.48 -21.90
C PRO A 129 -6.86 -8.56 -20.42
N TYR A 130 -5.66 -9.09 -20.17
CA TYR A 130 -4.97 -9.07 -18.89
C TYR A 130 -3.50 -8.86 -19.14
N ARG A 131 -2.95 -7.75 -18.67
CA ARG A 131 -1.59 -7.35 -19.04
C ARG A 131 -0.60 -7.65 -17.92
N LEU A 132 0.49 -8.30 -18.32
CA LEU A 132 1.63 -8.57 -17.45
C LEU A 132 2.91 -7.96 -18.01
N PHE A 133 3.75 -7.50 -17.13
CA PHE A 133 5.17 -7.37 -17.39
C PHE A 133 5.86 -8.71 -17.17
N LEU A 134 6.69 -9.11 -18.14
CA LEU A 134 7.55 -10.29 -18.07
C LEU A 134 9.00 -9.83 -18.02
N VAL A 135 9.76 -10.34 -17.07
CA VAL A 135 11.19 -10.04 -16.90
C VAL A 135 11.98 -11.32 -17.00
N TRP A 136 12.95 -11.35 -17.88
CA TRP A 136 13.92 -12.44 -18.01
C TRP A 136 15.34 -11.90 -17.94
N ASN A 137 16.22 -12.62 -17.24
CA ASN A 137 17.63 -12.24 -17.10
C ASN A 137 18.54 -13.40 -17.58
N PRO A 138 19.36 -13.20 -18.64
CA PRO A 138 20.25 -14.23 -19.17
C PRO A 138 21.33 -14.68 -18.18
N SER A 139 21.64 -13.85 -17.15
CA SER A 139 22.59 -14.23 -16.09
C SER A 139 21.99 -15.22 -15.09
N THR A 140 20.65 -15.29 -15.01
CA THR A 140 19.88 -16.22 -14.16
C THR A 140 18.71 -16.82 -14.97
N PRO A 141 18.99 -17.59 -16.03
CA PRO A 141 18.02 -17.90 -17.08
C PRO A 141 16.97 -18.97 -16.69
N THR A 142 16.83 -19.30 -15.42
CA THR A 142 16.01 -20.42 -14.95
C THR A 142 14.54 -20.07 -14.73
N ALA A 143 14.17 -18.79 -14.79
CA ALA A 143 12.80 -18.33 -14.54
C ALA A 143 12.46 -17.08 -15.33
N ILE A 144 11.16 -16.89 -15.58
CA ILE A 144 10.56 -15.60 -15.95
C ILE A 144 9.89 -15.05 -14.71
N ILE A 145 10.25 -13.84 -14.33
CA ILE A 145 9.56 -13.07 -13.30
C ILE A 145 8.43 -12.32 -13.99
N TYR A 146 7.25 -12.28 -13.38
CA TYR A 146 6.13 -11.54 -13.91
C TYR A 146 5.37 -10.78 -12.81
N PHE A 147 4.69 -9.71 -13.22
CA PHE A 147 3.82 -8.92 -12.36
C PHE A 147 2.80 -8.19 -13.24
N ARG A 148 1.68 -7.83 -12.64
CA ARG A 148 0.59 -7.15 -13.35
C ARG A 148 1.01 -5.79 -13.91
N ASP A 149 0.38 -5.42 -15.02
CA ASP A 149 0.45 -4.09 -15.67
C ASP A 149 -0.96 -3.50 -15.84
N ASP A 150 -1.93 -3.98 -15.06
CA ASP A 150 -3.32 -3.56 -15.13
C ASP A 150 -4.02 -3.57 -13.76
N TYR A 151 -5.22 -2.99 -13.73
CA TYR A 151 -6.11 -2.99 -12.56
C TYR A 151 -7.56 -2.73 -12.98
N MET A 152 -8.51 -2.98 -12.08
CA MET A 152 -9.91 -2.62 -12.28
C MET A 152 -10.20 -1.32 -11.52
N SER A 153 -10.82 -0.32 -12.16
CA SER A 153 -11.13 0.97 -11.53
C SER A 153 -12.57 1.41 -11.76
N GLY A 154 -13.14 2.11 -10.81
CA GLY A 154 -14.49 2.61 -10.85
C GLY A 154 -14.81 3.55 -9.69
N GLN A 155 -16.08 3.63 -9.36
CA GLN A 155 -16.58 4.45 -8.26
C GLN A 155 -17.56 3.67 -7.41
N ILE A 156 -17.60 3.99 -6.12
CA ILE A 156 -18.56 3.43 -5.17
C ILE A 156 -19.08 4.54 -4.23
N GLU A 157 -20.36 4.46 -3.86
CA GLU A 157 -20.92 5.37 -2.85
C GLU A 157 -20.91 4.69 -1.48
N LEU A 158 -20.20 5.28 -0.52
CA LEU A 158 -20.15 4.82 0.88
C LEU A 158 -20.52 5.99 1.81
N GLY A 159 -21.53 5.79 2.63
CA GLY A 159 -21.99 6.83 3.57
C GLY A 159 -22.51 8.12 2.93
N GLY A 160 -22.92 8.09 1.66
CA GLY A 160 -23.37 9.26 0.90
C GLY A 160 -22.26 10.03 0.21
N ILE A 161 -21.03 9.53 0.24
CA ILE A 161 -19.87 10.08 -0.46
C ILE A 161 -19.45 9.10 -1.55
N THR A 162 -19.18 9.62 -2.75
CA THR A 162 -18.67 8.83 -3.87
C THR A 162 -17.15 8.85 -3.86
N TYR A 163 -16.56 7.66 -3.80
CA TYR A 163 -15.11 7.44 -3.83
C TYR A 163 -14.68 6.80 -5.14
N LYS A 164 -13.54 7.24 -5.68
CA LYS A 164 -12.81 6.48 -6.70
C LYS A 164 -12.23 5.23 -6.03
N ILE A 165 -12.33 4.09 -6.70
CA ILE A 165 -11.79 2.82 -6.20
C ILE A 165 -11.01 2.10 -7.30
N ALA A 166 -10.10 1.23 -6.86
CA ALA A 166 -9.51 0.22 -7.72
C ALA A 166 -9.38 -1.12 -7.02
N ILE A 167 -9.46 -2.20 -7.77
CA ILE A 167 -9.10 -3.54 -7.33
C ILE A 167 -7.82 -3.95 -8.04
N ILE A 168 -6.90 -4.49 -7.26
CA ILE A 168 -5.60 -4.96 -7.68
C ILE A 168 -5.52 -6.46 -7.44
N ASP A 169 -5.31 -7.22 -8.50
CA ASP A 169 -4.93 -8.63 -8.47
C ASP A 169 -3.46 -8.72 -8.01
N GLU A 170 -3.26 -8.95 -6.73
CA GLU A 170 -1.93 -8.85 -6.11
C GLU A 170 -1.05 -10.06 -6.40
N ASN A 171 -1.66 -11.25 -6.56
CA ASN A 171 -0.94 -12.47 -6.90
C ASN A 171 -0.72 -12.64 -8.42
N SER A 172 -1.31 -11.74 -9.24
CA SER A 172 -1.15 -11.71 -10.70
C SER A 172 -1.61 -13.00 -11.40
N ASP A 173 -2.73 -13.60 -10.95
CA ASP A 173 -3.28 -14.83 -11.52
C ASP A 173 -4.48 -14.61 -12.45
N GLY A 174 -4.93 -13.37 -12.60
CA GLY A 174 -6.04 -12.98 -13.48
C GLY A 174 -7.44 -13.18 -12.89
N VAL A 175 -7.53 -13.53 -11.60
CA VAL A 175 -8.77 -13.72 -10.83
C VAL A 175 -8.89 -12.59 -9.81
N PHE A 176 -10.10 -12.07 -9.57
CA PHE A 176 -10.35 -10.94 -8.67
C PHE A 176 -11.34 -11.28 -7.55
N ASP A 177 -11.79 -12.52 -7.44
CA ASP A 177 -12.72 -12.98 -6.40
C ASP A 177 -12.06 -13.84 -5.31
N ASP A 178 -10.75 -13.97 -5.31
CA ASP A 178 -9.94 -14.55 -4.24
C ASP A 178 -9.53 -13.49 -3.20
N LEU A 179 -10.53 -13.07 -2.42
CA LEU A 179 -10.48 -11.90 -1.54
C LEU A 179 -9.25 -11.85 -0.60
N ASP A 180 -8.64 -12.99 -0.25
CA ASP A 180 -7.47 -13.10 0.62
C ASP A 180 -6.13 -12.82 -0.09
N HIS A 181 -6.16 -12.66 -1.43
CA HIS A 181 -4.97 -12.35 -2.24
C HIS A 181 -5.04 -11.00 -2.93
N ASP A 182 -6.21 -10.36 -2.96
CA ASP A 182 -6.43 -9.13 -3.71
C ASP A 182 -6.63 -7.92 -2.82
N GLN A 183 -6.50 -6.75 -3.41
CA GLN A 183 -6.56 -5.50 -2.67
C GLN A 183 -7.54 -4.51 -3.27
N LEU A 184 -8.15 -3.76 -2.36
CA LEU A 184 -9.01 -2.63 -2.65
C LEU A 184 -8.27 -1.33 -2.34
N LEU A 185 -8.19 -0.43 -3.30
CA LEU A 185 -7.80 0.95 -3.10
C LEU A 185 -9.05 1.82 -3.07
N ILE A 186 -9.07 2.80 -2.16
CA ILE A 186 -10.16 3.77 -2.03
C ILE A 186 -9.53 5.15 -1.86
N ASP A 187 -9.81 6.07 -2.77
CA ASP A 187 -9.41 7.48 -2.71
C ASP A 187 -10.18 8.19 -1.57
N ILE A 188 -9.69 8.00 -0.34
CA ILE A 188 -10.36 8.51 0.87
C ILE A 188 -10.20 10.01 1.00
N ASP A 189 -9.06 10.56 0.58
CA ASP A 189 -8.78 11.98 0.68
C ASP A 189 -9.25 12.79 -0.53
N GLN A 190 -9.84 12.11 -1.53
CA GLN A 190 -10.49 12.68 -2.71
C GLN A 190 -9.56 13.57 -3.54
N ASP A 191 -8.27 13.23 -3.56
CA ASP A 191 -7.28 13.91 -4.41
C ASP A 191 -7.20 13.35 -5.83
N SER A 192 -7.98 12.32 -6.14
CA SER A 192 -8.07 11.57 -7.39
C SER A 192 -6.87 10.67 -7.69
N GLU A 193 -5.90 10.60 -6.79
CA GLU A 193 -4.81 9.63 -6.83
C GLU A 193 -5.18 8.38 -6.02
N LEU A 194 -4.61 7.24 -6.35
CA LEU A 194 -4.78 5.99 -5.60
C LEU A 194 -3.40 5.49 -5.18
N LEU A 195 -3.17 5.48 -3.87
CA LEU A 195 -1.87 5.13 -3.30
C LEU A 195 -1.76 3.62 -3.04
N THR A 196 -0.79 2.97 -3.67
CA THR A 196 -0.56 1.52 -3.55
C THR A 196 0.50 1.13 -2.52
N SER A 197 1.17 2.09 -1.89
CA SER A 197 2.17 1.80 -0.87
C SER A 197 1.56 0.99 0.29
N SER A 198 2.31 0.04 0.84
CA SER A 198 1.83 -0.88 1.88
C SER A 198 1.36 -0.17 3.16
N ASP A 199 1.84 1.04 3.39
CA ASP A 199 1.50 1.91 4.50
C ASP A 199 0.40 2.94 4.15
N SER A 200 -0.15 2.88 2.92
CA SER A 200 -1.21 3.80 2.49
C SER A 200 -2.48 3.64 3.34
N HIS A 201 -3.13 4.77 3.61
CA HIS A 201 -4.45 4.83 4.22
C HIS A 201 -5.57 4.42 3.26
N GLU A 202 -5.27 4.32 1.97
CA GLU A 202 -6.20 4.00 0.89
C GLU A 202 -6.18 2.54 0.48
N ARG A 203 -5.20 1.76 0.96
CA ARG A 203 -5.00 0.36 0.61
C ARG A 203 -5.56 -0.56 1.67
N TYR A 204 -6.43 -1.50 1.26
CA TYR A 204 -7.09 -2.48 2.10
C TYR A 204 -7.00 -3.87 1.46
N TRP A 205 -6.92 -4.90 2.28
CA TRP A 205 -7.15 -6.27 1.82
C TRP A 205 -8.64 -6.50 1.63
N LEU A 206 -9.05 -7.18 0.56
CA LEU A 206 -10.46 -7.42 0.26
C LEU A 206 -11.14 -8.35 1.29
N ASP A 207 -10.40 -9.27 1.92
CA ASP A 207 -10.90 -10.17 2.98
C ASP A 207 -11.04 -9.50 4.35
N ALA A 208 -10.48 -8.30 4.52
CA ALA A 208 -10.47 -7.59 5.79
C ALA A 208 -11.49 -6.45 5.82
N PRO A 209 -12.22 -6.27 6.93
CA PRO A 209 -13.06 -5.09 7.10
C PRO A 209 -12.21 -3.83 7.23
N PHE A 210 -12.75 -2.72 6.75
CA PHE A 210 -12.09 -1.42 6.75
C PHE A 210 -13.01 -0.31 7.28
N ASN A 211 -12.42 0.75 7.80
CA ASN A 211 -13.14 1.85 8.44
C ASN A 211 -12.96 3.14 7.64
N ILE A 212 -14.07 3.71 7.20
CA ILE A 212 -14.12 5.03 6.55
C ILE A 212 -14.99 5.94 7.41
N ASP A 213 -14.42 7.00 7.92
CA ASP A 213 -15.07 8.05 8.71
C ASP A 213 -15.96 7.51 9.84
N GLY A 214 -15.46 6.48 10.55
CA GLY A 214 -16.15 5.87 11.69
C GLY A 214 -17.18 4.79 11.33
N THR A 215 -17.43 4.56 10.04
CA THR A 215 -18.28 3.44 9.59
C THR A 215 -17.39 2.31 9.08
N VAL A 216 -17.64 1.10 9.59
CA VAL A 216 -16.90 -0.09 9.15
C VAL A 216 -17.64 -0.77 8.01
N TYR A 217 -16.88 -1.13 6.99
CA TYR A 217 -17.34 -1.82 5.79
C TYR A 217 -16.52 -3.09 5.56
N ALA A 218 -17.06 -4.01 4.78
CA ALA A 218 -16.36 -5.19 4.27
C ALA A 218 -16.78 -5.45 2.82
N ALA A 219 -15.84 -5.83 1.98
CA ALA A 219 -16.17 -6.40 0.67
C ALA A 219 -16.72 -7.81 0.91
N THR A 220 -17.91 -8.08 0.37
CA THR A 220 -18.59 -9.36 0.56
C THR A 220 -18.59 -10.19 -0.71
N ARG A 221 -18.37 -9.56 -1.86
CA ARG A 221 -18.25 -10.21 -3.16
C ARG A 221 -17.51 -9.32 -4.15
N VAL A 222 -16.66 -9.94 -4.93
CA VAL A 222 -16.11 -9.39 -6.18
C VAL A 222 -16.44 -10.39 -7.29
N SER A 223 -16.72 -9.92 -8.49
CA SER A 223 -16.85 -10.82 -9.66
C SER A 223 -15.47 -11.34 -10.07
N SER A 224 -15.38 -12.56 -10.60
CA SER A 224 -14.09 -13.17 -10.98
C SER A 224 -13.28 -12.34 -11.99
N GLY A 225 -13.97 -11.53 -12.80
CA GLY A 225 -13.34 -10.55 -13.69
C GLY A 225 -13.05 -9.19 -13.08
N GLY A 226 -13.36 -8.95 -11.81
CA GLY A 226 -13.14 -7.67 -11.15
C GLY A 226 -14.10 -6.55 -11.57
N SER A 227 -15.09 -6.82 -12.43
CA SER A 227 -15.99 -5.78 -12.98
C SER A 227 -17.07 -5.31 -12.02
N GLU A 228 -17.30 -6.03 -10.92
CA GLU A 228 -18.29 -5.71 -9.89
C GLU A 228 -17.73 -5.99 -8.50
N ILE A 229 -17.96 -5.08 -7.58
CA ILE A 229 -17.69 -5.27 -6.15
C ILE A 229 -18.93 -4.95 -5.33
N VAL A 230 -19.21 -5.75 -4.29
CA VAL A 230 -20.25 -5.51 -3.31
C VAL A 230 -19.62 -5.24 -1.96
N ILE A 231 -19.93 -4.08 -1.39
CA ILE A 231 -19.45 -3.65 -0.07
C ILE A 231 -20.67 -3.47 0.86
N GLU A 232 -20.57 -4.01 2.05
CA GLU A 232 -21.60 -3.94 3.07
C GLU A 232 -21.07 -3.34 4.36
N LYS A 233 -21.96 -2.76 5.18
CA LYS A 233 -21.60 -2.35 6.53
C LYS A 233 -21.28 -3.57 7.38
N SER A 234 -20.27 -3.45 8.22
CA SER A 234 -19.80 -4.50 9.11
C SER A 234 -19.89 -4.05 10.57
N ASP A 235 -20.25 -4.97 11.46
CA ASP A 235 -20.20 -4.76 12.92
C ASP A 235 -18.81 -5.02 13.51
N ALA A 236 -17.82 -5.33 12.69
CA ALA A 236 -16.43 -5.52 13.12
C ALA A 236 -15.89 -4.22 13.72
N TRP A 237 -14.97 -4.37 14.69
CA TRP A 237 -14.27 -3.21 15.22
C TRP A 237 -12.94 -3.03 14.46
N VAL A 238 -12.79 -1.91 13.77
CA VAL A 238 -11.59 -1.58 12.98
C VAL A 238 -11.21 -0.12 13.24
N ASN A 239 -9.94 0.11 13.53
CA ASN A 239 -9.41 1.46 13.65
C ASN A 239 -9.52 2.22 12.32
N ILE A 240 -9.83 3.52 12.40
CA ILE A 240 -9.78 4.40 11.24
C ILE A 240 -8.31 4.51 10.78
N LYS A 241 -8.06 4.27 9.51
CA LYS A 241 -6.79 4.65 8.87
C LYS A 241 -6.86 6.13 8.51
N VAL A 242 -6.41 7.00 9.42
CA VAL A 242 -6.38 8.44 9.17
C VAL A 242 -5.42 8.71 8.00
N PRO A 243 -5.80 9.54 7.01
CA PRO A 243 -4.87 10.00 6.01
C PRO A 243 -3.66 10.68 6.65
N LEU A 244 -2.44 10.26 6.25
CA LEU A 244 -1.19 10.91 6.68
C LEU A 244 -0.66 11.84 5.58
N ALA A 245 -1.58 12.50 4.88
CA ALA A 245 -1.32 13.45 3.81
C ALA A 245 -1.30 14.89 4.34
N ILE A 246 -0.70 15.79 3.56
CA ILE A 246 -0.71 17.22 3.85
C ILE A 246 -2.16 17.72 3.83
N GLY A 247 -2.55 18.53 4.82
CA GLY A 247 -3.91 19.04 4.97
C GLY A 247 -4.79 18.22 5.92
N PHE A 248 -4.37 17.01 6.33
CA PHE A 248 -5.13 16.15 7.24
C PHE A 248 -4.66 16.26 8.69
N THR A 249 -5.57 15.95 9.61
CA THR A 249 -5.25 15.93 11.04
C THR A 249 -4.23 14.85 11.37
N ALA A 250 -3.13 15.26 11.98
CA ALA A 250 -2.10 14.33 12.48
C ALA A 250 -2.67 13.42 13.59
N PRO A 251 -2.42 12.10 13.54
CA PRO A 251 -2.86 11.17 14.58
C PRO A 251 -2.34 11.56 15.96
N ASN A 252 -3.24 11.60 16.95
CA ASN A 252 -2.84 11.89 18.31
C ASN A 252 -2.16 10.68 18.94
N PHE A 253 -1.07 10.92 19.64
CA PHE A 253 -0.38 9.92 20.46
C PHE A 253 -0.23 10.42 21.91
N SER A 254 -0.01 9.48 22.81
CA SER A 254 0.34 9.75 24.22
C SER A 254 1.43 8.77 24.64
N VAL A 255 2.58 9.30 25.02
CA VAL A 255 3.79 8.55 25.37
C VAL A 255 4.52 9.22 26.52
N VAL A 256 5.53 8.55 27.07
CA VAL A 256 6.46 9.14 28.01
C VAL A 256 7.77 9.44 27.29
N ASP A 257 8.31 10.64 27.46
CA ASP A 257 9.60 11.00 26.87
C ASP A 257 10.79 10.37 27.63
N ALA A 258 11.97 10.44 27.04
CA ALA A 258 13.18 9.82 27.58
C ALA A 258 13.63 10.35 28.97
N VAL A 259 13.03 11.43 29.46
CA VAL A 259 13.30 11.99 30.78
C VAL A 259 12.12 11.81 31.76
N GLY A 260 11.11 11.02 31.36
CA GLY A 260 10.01 10.60 32.21
C GLY A 260 8.80 11.55 32.23
N ASN A 261 8.68 12.49 31.31
CA ASN A 261 7.53 13.39 31.25
C ASN A 261 6.47 12.87 30.28
N ASP A 262 5.21 13.03 30.62
CA ASP A 262 4.09 12.79 29.71
C ASP A 262 4.17 13.70 28.49
N LEU A 263 3.92 13.13 27.32
CA LEU A 263 3.91 13.81 26.04
C LEU A 263 2.74 13.32 25.20
N SER A 264 1.86 14.23 24.80
CA SER A 264 0.84 13.94 23.80
C SER A 264 0.82 15.01 22.73
N LEU A 265 0.51 14.64 21.49
CA LEU A 265 0.40 15.62 20.41
C LEU A 265 -0.73 16.62 20.69
N SER A 266 -1.85 16.18 21.26
CA SER A 266 -2.98 17.04 21.61
C SER A 266 -2.61 18.12 22.67
N SER A 267 -1.64 17.85 23.54
CA SER A 267 -1.15 18.84 24.52
C SER A 267 -0.31 19.95 23.91
N LEU A 268 0.06 19.79 22.64
CA LEU A 268 0.89 20.74 21.89
C LEU A 268 0.08 21.62 20.93
N ARG A 269 -1.25 21.60 21.01
CA ARG A 269 -2.09 22.50 20.20
C ARG A 269 -1.66 23.96 20.41
N GLY A 270 -1.68 24.75 19.34
CA GLY A 270 -1.15 26.11 19.31
C GLY A 270 0.36 26.21 19.09
N LYS A 271 1.05 25.07 18.99
CA LYS A 271 2.47 24.97 18.61
C LYS A 271 2.62 24.34 17.23
N ILE A 272 3.68 24.71 16.52
CA ILE A 272 4.16 23.97 15.36
C ILE A 272 4.98 22.80 15.88
N VAL A 273 4.68 21.58 15.44
CA VAL A 273 5.36 20.37 15.91
C VAL A 273 6.09 19.72 14.77
N PHE A 274 7.38 19.45 14.94
CA PHE A 274 8.18 18.65 14.03
C PHE A 274 8.48 17.30 14.67
N LEU A 275 7.95 16.22 14.06
CA LEU A 275 8.24 14.84 14.45
C LEU A 275 9.35 14.32 13.53
N ASP A 276 10.44 13.85 14.14
CA ASP A 276 11.59 13.27 13.44
C ASP A 276 11.76 11.80 13.85
N PHE A 277 11.54 10.87 12.90
CA PHE A 277 11.71 9.44 13.10
C PHE A 277 13.12 9.02 12.70
N TRP A 278 13.90 8.53 13.65
CA TRP A 278 15.31 8.26 13.46
C TRP A 278 15.83 7.05 14.25
N ALA A 279 17.05 6.59 13.93
CA ALA A 279 17.74 5.60 14.73
C ALA A 279 19.26 5.79 14.67
N SER A 280 19.99 5.29 15.68
CA SER A 280 21.45 5.40 15.74
C SER A 280 22.19 4.66 14.63
N TRP A 281 21.61 3.59 14.10
CA TRP A 281 22.14 2.79 12.99
C TRP A 281 21.82 3.38 11.60
N CYS A 282 20.90 4.34 11.51
CA CYS A 282 20.49 4.96 10.25
C CYS A 282 21.48 6.04 9.84
N ALA A 283 22.33 5.76 8.85
CA ALA A 283 23.36 6.70 8.39
C ALA A 283 22.79 8.04 7.90
N PRO A 284 21.76 8.08 6.98
CA PRO A 284 21.20 9.35 6.55
C PRO A 284 20.44 10.10 7.67
N CYS A 285 19.90 9.40 8.69
CA CYS A 285 19.34 10.08 9.85
C CYS A 285 20.42 10.84 10.61
N ARG A 286 21.57 10.20 10.86
CA ARG A 286 22.70 10.83 11.59
C ARG A 286 23.27 12.07 10.91
N GLU A 287 23.21 12.12 9.58
CA GLU A 287 23.61 13.29 8.80
C GLU A 287 22.66 14.46 9.00
N GLU A 288 21.35 14.17 9.24
CA GLU A 288 20.32 15.19 9.44
C GLU A 288 20.21 15.68 10.90
N LEU A 289 20.57 14.87 11.91
CA LEU A 289 20.47 15.24 13.33
C LEU A 289 21.06 16.61 13.67
N PRO A 290 22.23 17.04 13.16
CA PRO A 290 22.76 18.39 13.43
C PRO A 290 21.86 19.51 12.88
N HIS A 291 21.18 19.29 11.75
CA HIS A 291 20.24 20.26 11.18
C HIS A 291 18.97 20.36 12.03
N VAL A 292 18.45 19.22 12.51
CA VAL A 292 17.29 19.18 13.42
C VAL A 292 17.62 19.86 14.76
N GLU A 293 18.81 19.62 15.31
CA GLU A 293 19.30 20.31 16.51
C GLU A 293 19.43 21.82 16.29
N GLN A 294 19.89 22.26 15.11
CA GLN A 294 19.95 23.68 14.79
C GLN A 294 18.55 24.31 14.68
N VAL A 295 17.61 23.61 14.03
CA VAL A 295 16.17 24.01 13.99
C VAL A 295 15.62 24.14 15.41
N THR A 296 15.93 23.20 16.30
CA THR A 296 15.53 23.27 17.70
C THR A 296 16.00 24.57 18.34
N LYS A 297 17.29 24.92 18.20
CA LYS A 297 17.87 26.14 18.78
C LYS A 297 17.27 27.42 18.20
N ASP A 298 17.04 27.44 16.88
CA ASP A 298 16.59 28.61 16.15
C ASP A 298 15.09 28.92 16.44
N TYR A 299 14.25 27.90 16.71
CA TYR A 299 12.81 28.05 16.69
C TYR A 299 12.06 27.69 17.98
N THR A 300 12.66 27.02 18.97
CA THR A 300 11.97 26.64 20.22
C THR A 300 11.33 27.85 20.90
N GLY A 301 12.02 28.99 20.95
CA GLY A 301 11.51 30.23 21.53
C GLY A 301 10.37 30.91 20.73
N ARG A 302 10.13 30.43 19.51
CA ARG A 302 9.12 30.96 18.56
C ARG A 302 7.85 30.12 18.46
N GLY A 303 7.70 29.14 19.35
CA GLY A 303 6.49 28.29 19.40
C GLY A 303 6.59 27.01 18.56
N VAL A 304 7.79 26.63 18.15
CA VAL A 304 8.07 25.33 17.50
C VAL A 304 8.54 24.30 18.55
N VAL A 305 8.04 23.09 18.46
CA VAL A 305 8.43 21.94 19.29
C VAL A 305 8.98 20.86 18.38
N VAL A 306 10.19 20.40 18.65
CA VAL A 306 10.82 19.28 17.95
C VAL A 306 10.77 18.04 18.85
N ILE A 307 10.38 16.91 18.28
CA ILE A 307 10.26 15.62 18.96
C ILE A 307 10.95 14.56 18.10
N GLY A 308 11.97 13.91 18.64
CA GLY A 308 12.61 12.74 18.03
C GLY A 308 11.93 11.46 18.51
N ILE A 309 11.44 10.68 17.59
CA ILE A 309 10.91 9.34 17.84
C ILE A 309 12.00 8.35 17.40
N ASN A 310 12.61 7.70 18.38
CA ASN A 310 13.76 6.84 18.13
C ASN A 310 13.35 5.37 17.99
N LEU A 311 13.79 4.72 16.90
CA LEU A 311 13.46 3.35 16.53
C LEU A 311 14.61 2.36 16.81
N ASP A 312 15.55 2.69 17.68
CA ASP A 312 16.55 1.74 18.13
C ASP A 312 15.89 0.63 18.98
N ARG A 313 16.35 -0.60 18.79
CA ARG A 313 15.89 -1.73 19.62
C ARG A 313 16.56 -1.78 20.99
N ASN A 314 17.64 -1.02 21.17
CA ASN A 314 18.46 -1.02 22.37
C ASN A 314 18.53 0.39 22.96
N GLU A 315 18.07 0.56 24.19
CA GLU A 315 18.05 1.84 24.88
C GLU A 315 19.46 2.43 25.10
N GLY A 316 20.47 1.58 25.29
CA GLY A 316 21.87 2.03 25.40
C GLY A 316 22.41 2.62 24.09
N ALA A 317 21.99 2.08 22.93
CA ALA A 317 22.33 2.65 21.63
C ALA A 317 21.67 4.02 21.44
N PHE A 318 20.40 4.12 21.80
CA PHE A 318 19.64 5.38 21.79
C PHE A 318 20.29 6.45 22.68
N THR A 319 20.49 6.17 23.96
CA THR A 319 21.05 7.13 24.93
C THR A 319 22.49 7.54 24.57
N GLY A 320 23.29 6.58 24.07
CA GLY A 320 24.63 6.85 23.54
C GLY A 320 24.61 7.81 22.36
N ALA A 321 23.70 7.62 21.40
CA ALA A 321 23.56 8.48 20.24
C ALA A 321 23.04 9.88 20.62
N VAL A 322 22.02 9.99 21.46
CA VAL A 322 21.52 11.28 21.98
C VAL A 322 22.67 12.09 22.60
N SER A 323 23.47 11.44 23.44
CA SER A 323 24.65 12.08 24.09
C SER A 323 25.73 12.45 23.08
N PHE A 324 26.05 11.55 22.14
CA PHE A 324 27.11 11.75 21.15
C PHE A 324 26.80 12.92 20.22
N PHE A 325 25.57 13.03 19.73
CA PHE A 325 25.12 14.10 18.84
C PHE A 325 24.71 15.37 19.59
N GLY A 326 24.63 15.32 20.94
CA GLY A 326 24.27 16.46 21.77
C GLY A 326 22.83 16.95 21.52
N LEU A 327 21.89 16.04 21.32
CA LEU A 327 20.50 16.36 21.02
C LEU A 327 19.81 16.94 22.26
N THR A 328 19.25 18.15 22.12
CA THR A 328 18.62 18.88 23.25
C THR A 328 17.08 18.89 23.16
N TYR A 329 16.52 18.53 22.02
CA TYR A 329 15.06 18.41 21.86
C TYR A 329 14.49 17.14 22.47
N ARG A 330 13.18 17.13 22.67
CA ARG A 330 12.49 16.00 23.30
C ARG A 330 12.69 14.73 22.52
N GLN A 331 13.02 13.64 23.23
CA GLN A 331 13.25 12.33 22.64
C GLN A 331 12.27 11.33 23.22
N VAL A 332 11.76 10.45 22.38
CA VAL A 332 10.96 9.28 22.76
C VAL A 332 11.70 8.04 22.29
N PHE A 333 11.98 7.13 23.20
CA PHE A 333 12.50 5.81 22.86
C PHE A 333 11.33 4.84 22.69
N GLU A 334 11.12 4.35 21.47
CA GLU A 334 10.01 3.47 21.13
C GLU A 334 10.32 1.98 21.35
N GLY A 335 11.58 1.60 21.21
CA GLY A 335 12.00 0.20 21.31
C GLY A 335 11.51 -0.64 20.13
N ALA A 336 11.23 -1.92 20.42
CA ALA A 336 10.81 -2.89 19.41
C ALA A 336 9.28 -2.90 19.14
N ASP A 337 8.51 -2.32 20.07
CA ASP A 337 7.04 -2.47 20.06
C ASP A 337 6.32 -1.43 19.18
N GLY A 338 7.02 -0.36 18.77
CA GLY A 338 6.60 0.65 17.82
C GLY A 338 5.19 1.22 18.07
N GLY A 339 5.08 2.31 18.83
CA GLY A 339 3.79 2.94 19.13
C GLY A 339 3.47 4.06 18.14
N VAL A 340 4.27 5.14 18.19
CA VAL A 340 4.08 6.32 17.33
C VAL A 340 4.49 6.02 15.89
N SER A 341 5.57 5.26 15.68
CA SER A 341 6.02 4.89 14.32
C SER A 341 4.98 4.04 13.58
N SER A 342 4.34 3.09 14.28
CA SER A 342 3.23 2.31 13.72
C SER A 342 2.00 3.19 13.43
N LEU A 343 1.66 4.12 14.32
CA LEU A 343 0.53 5.04 14.16
C LEU A 343 0.75 5.98 12.96
N TYR A 344 2.00 6.41 12.73
CA TYR A 344 2.41 7.23 11.58
C TYR A 344 2.88 6.39 10.39
N ARG A 345 2.65 5.07 10.41
CA ARG A 345 2.97 4.13 9.32
C ARG A 345 4.38 4.33 8.75
N VAL A 346 5.38 4.46 9.64
CA VAL A 346 6.77 4.67 9.25
C VAL A 346 7.38 3.35 8.82
N SER A 347 7.42 3.10 7.51
CA SER A 347 8.02 1.91 6.89
C SER A 347 9.53 2.05 6.64
N GLY A 348 10.05 3.28 6.65
CA GLY A 348 11.47 3.58 6.44
C GLY A 348 11.91 4.88 7.09
N ILE A 349 13.19 4.97 7.47
CA ILE A 349 13.78 6.17 8.06
C ILE A 349 15.01 6.63 7.26
N PRO A 350 15.26 7.97 7.25
CA PRO A 350 14.59 9.02 8.01
C PRO A 350 13.23 9.38 7.43
N MET A 351 12.24 9.60 8.33
CA MET A 351 10.91 10.11 8.02
C MET A 351 10.60 11.28 8.95
N SER A 352 9.85 12.26 8.49
CA SER A 352 9.44 13.38 9.35
C SER A 352 8.06 13.92 8.98
N TYR A 353 7.40 14.53 9.97
CA TYR A 353 6.14 15.24 9.78
C TYR A 353 6.23 16.62 10.41
N LEU A 354 5.85 17.64 9.66
CA LEU A 354 5.65 19.00 10.16
C LEU A 354 4.15 19.22 10.35
N ILE A 355 3.75 19.58 11.57
CA ILE A 355 2.36 19.69 11.99
C ILE A 355 2.13 21.13 12.43
N ASP A 356 1.08 21.77 11.98
CA ASP A 356 0.74 23.15 12.29
C ASP A 356 0.09 23.31 13.69
N ARG A 357 -0.30 24.53 14.03
CA ARG A 357 -0.89 24.88 15.33
C ARG A 357 -2.26 24.21 15.58
N ASP A 358 -2.98 23.90 14.53
CA ASP A 358 -4.28 23.22 14.57
C ASP A 358 -4.14 21.70 14.55
N GLY A 359 -2.90 21.20 14.45
CA GLY A 359 -2.56 19.78 14.42
C GLY A 359 -2.78 19.15 13.05
N ILE A 360 -2.74 19.95 12.01
CA ILE A 360 -2.83 19.50 10.63
C ILE A 360 -1.42 19.23 10.09
N ILE A 361 -1.24 18.18 9.34
CA ILE A 361 0.03 17.86 8.66
C ILE A 361 0.27 18.92 7.59
N HIS A 362 1.35 19.67 7.72
CA HIS A 362 1.77 20.71 6.77
C HIS A 362 2.87 20.23 5.82
N GLY A 363 3.66 19.24 6.25
CA GLY A 363 4.74 18.68 5.42
C GLY A 363 5.19 17.31 5.89
N LYS A 364 5.78 16.55 4.94
CA LYS A 364 6.34 15.21 5.16
C LYS A 364 7.75 15.15 4.63
N SER A 365 8.61 14.35 5.25
CA SER A 365 10.00 14.09 4.82
C SER A 365 10.84 15.34 4.58
N LEU A 366 10.50 16.45 5.25
CA LEU A 366 11.21 17.72 5.15
C LEU A 366 12.58 17.64 5.82
N ARG A 367 13.61 18.24 5.20
CA ARG A 367 15.01 18.23 5.66
C ARG A 367 15.71 19.54 5.35
N GLY A 368 16.78 19.83 6.12
CA GLY A 368 17.68 20.95 5.85
C GLY A 368 16.95 22.29 5.63
N ASN A 369 17.14 22.89 4.47
CA ASN A 369 16.56 24.17 4.13
C ASN A 369 15.04 24.12 3.90
N ASP A 370 14.53 23.02 3.32
CA ASP A 370 13.09 22.86 3.06
C ASP A 370 12.29 22.83 4.38
N LEU A 371 12.83 22.16 5.41
CA LEU A 371 12.27 22.19 6.75
C LEU A 371 12.22 23.60 7.34
N LYS A 372 13.33 24.36 7.21
CA LYS A 372 13.38 25.75 7.71
C LYS A 372 12.38 26.64 6.99
N GLN A 373 12.27 26.53 5.67
CA GLN A 373 11.31 27.28 4.87
C GLN A 373 9.88 26.99 5.30
N ALA A 374 9.51 25.71 5.41
CA ALA A 374 8.15 25.33 5.82
C ALA A 374 7.81 25.80 7.24
N ILE A 375 8.77 25.78 8.17
CA ILE A 375 8.56 26.35 9.52
C ILE A 375 8.33 27.87 9.45
N GLU A 376 9.13 28.59 8.67
CA GLU A 376 8.95 30.06 8.53
C GLU A 376 7.60 30.40 7.86
N GLU A 377 7.14 29.62 6.91
CA GLU A 377 5.80 29.76 6.31
C GLU A 377 4.70 29.65 7.39
N LEU A 378 4.77 28.63 8.25
CA LEU A 378 3.82 28.45 9.36
C LEU A 378 3.93 29.51 10.46
N LEU A 379 5.12 30.08 10.67
CA LEU A 379 5.31 31.13 11.67
C LEU A 379 4.74 32.48 11.22
N ASN A 380 4.61 32.69 9.91
CA ASN A 380 4.11 33.91 9.30
C ASN A 380 2.58 33.91 9.05
N GLN A 381 1.93 32.75 9.27
CA GLN A 381 0.47 32.60 9.29
C GLN A 381 -0.09 32.94 10.68
#